data_941631a2d1908eb8bdbe17ea3ae72425
#
_entry.id   941631a2d1908eb8bdbe17ea3ae72425
#
_cell.length_a   1.000
_cell.length_b   1.000
_cell.length_c   1.000
_cell.angle_alpha   90.00
_cell.angle_beta   90.00
_cell.angle_gamma   90.00
#
_symmetry.space_group_name_H-M   'P 1'
#
loop_
_entity.id
_entity.type
_entity.pdbx_description
1 polymer ?
#
loop_
_entity_poly.entity_id
_entity_poly.type
_entity_poly.pdbx_seq_one_letter_code
_entity_poly.pdbx_strand_id
1 'polypeptide(L)' 'MKEYTVRFHFDMVDKKIDEVGHIVALNTEELHSKMMPFRYEIIGARLFKEGV' A
#
# COMPACT_ATOMS: atom_id res chain seq x y z
N MET A 1 7.26 11.67 6.34
CA MET A 1 6.72 10.57 5.51
C MET A 1 6.54 9.30 6.32
N LYS A 2 5.63 8.49 5.90
CA LYS A 2 5.40 7.18 6.52
C LYS A 2 5.51 6.08 5.47
N GLU A 3 6.03 4.95 5.91
CA GLU A 3 6.02 3.74 5.09
C GLU A 3 4.83 2.89 5.54
N TYR A 4 3.93 2.65 4.62
CA TYR A 4 2.74 1.84 4.88
C TYR A 4 2.94 0.44 4.35
N THR A 5 2.54 -0.53 5.15
CA THR A 5 2.48 -1.91 4.71
C THR A 5 1.04 -2.18 4.32
N VAL A 6 0.82 -2.55 3.09
CA VAL A 6 -0.52 -2.76 2.56
C VAL A 6 -0.64 -4.15 1.98
N ARG A 7 -1.82 -4.72 2.14
CA ARG A 7 -2.20 -5.95 1.45
C ARG A 7 -3.13 -5.54 0.32
N PHE A 8 -2.81 -5.92 -0.89
CA PHE A 8 -3.66 -5.57 -2.03
C PHE A 8 -4.12 -6.83 -2.75
N HIS A 9 -5.30 -6.70 -3.34
CA HIS A 9 -6.02 -7.81 -3.95
C HIS A 9 -6.25 -7.53 -5.42
N PHE A 10 -5.91 -8.47 -6.25
CA PHE A 10 -6.21 -8.42 -7.67
C PHE A 10 -7.10 -9.59 -8.02
N ASP A 11 -8.23 -9.30 -8.67
CA ASP A 11 -9.10 -10.33 -9.21
C ASP A 11 -8.82 -10.46 -10.69
N MET A 12 -8.20 -11.56 -11.07
CA MET A 12 -8.00 -11.89 -12.47
C MET A 12 -9.07 -12.89 -12.92
N VAL A 13 -9.21 -13.05 -14.22
CA VAL A 13 -10.26 -13.89 -14.79
C VAL A 13 -10.23 -15.30 -14.23
N ASP A 14 -9.07 -15.86 -14.02
CA ASP A 14 -8.90 -17.24 -13.60
C ASP A 14 -8.20 -17.43 -12.26
N LYS A 15 -7.84 -16.33 -11.58
CA LYS A 15 -7.21 -16.43 -10.26
C LYS A 15 -7.29 -15.12 -9.50
N LYS A 16 -7.12 -15.23 -8.18
CA LYS A 16 -7.01 -14.08 -7.29
C LYS A 16 -5.58 -13.98 -6.81
N ILE A 17 -5.04 -12.77 -6.84
CA ILE A 17 -3.70 -12.48 -6.33
C ILE A 17 -3.85 -11.64 -5.08
N ASP A 18 -3.15 -12.04 -4.03
CA ASP A 18 -3.16 -11.39 -2.73
C ASP A 18 -1.72 -11.20 -2.31
N GLU A 19 -1.26 -9.97 -2.31
CA GLU A 19 0.15 -9.66 -2.04
C GLU A 19 0.29 -8.54 -1.03
N VAL A 20 1.44 -8.50 -0.38
CA VAL A 20 1.81 -7.48 0.59
C VAL A 20 2.95 -6.65 0.01
N GLY A 21 2.81 -5.34 0.08
CA GLY A 21 3.85 -4.43 -0.37
C GLY A 21 4.04 -3.28 0.61
N HIS A 22 5.11 -2.53 0.40
CA HIS A 22 5.44 -1.37 1.21
C HIS A 22 5.44 -0.12 0.32
N ILE A 23 4.74 0.91 0.77
CA ILE A 23 4.59 2.15 0.02
C ILE A 23 4.86 3.33 0.93
N VAL A 24 5.71 4.24 0.50
CA VAL A 24 5.99 5.47 1.23
C VAL A 24 5.03 6.56 0.75
N ALA A 25 4.38 7.21 1.69
CA ALA A 25 3.45 8.30 1.41
C ALA A 25 3.44 9.29 2.55
N LEU A 26 3.04 10.52 2.28
CA LEU A 26 2.96 11.57 3.31
C LEU A 26 1.87 11.25 4.33
N ASN A 27 0.75 10.75 3.86
CA ASN A 27 -0.41 10.44 4.68
C ASN A 27 -1.28 9.41 3.98
N THR A 28 -2.39 9.04 4.62
CA THR A 28 -3.30 8.03 4.07
C THR A 28 -4.00 8.51 2.79
N GLU A 29 -4.23 9.81 2.66
CA GLU A 29 -4.85 10.35 1.45
C GLU A 29 -3.93 10.17 0.24
N GLU A 30 -2.66 10.45 0.41
CA GLU A 30 -1.69 10.24 -0.66
C GLU A 30 -1.55 8.75 -0.98
N LEU A 31 -1.53 7.91 0.07
CA LEU A 31 -1.48 6.48 -0.11
C LEU A 31 -2.66 5.99 -0.94
N HIS A 32 -3.86 6.46 -0.61
CA HIS A 32 -5.07 6.10 -1.34
C HIS A 32 -4.97 6.49 -2.81
N SER A 33 -4.48 7.68 -3.09
CA SER A 33 -4.27 8.14 -4.47
C SER A 33 -3.30 7.25 -5.24
N LYS A 34 -2.25 6.79 -4.57
CA LYS A 34 -1.27 5.90 -5.20
C LYS A 34 -1.82 4.50 -5.44
N MET A 35 -2.73 4.06 -4.58
CA MET A 35 -3.28 2.70 -4.67
C MET A 35 -4.48 2.58 -5.59
N MET A 36 -5.15 3.69 -5.90
CA MET A 36 -6.29 3.63 -6.81
C MET A 36 -5.89 3.11 -8.19
N PRO A 37 -6.72 2.30 -8.84
CA PRO A 37 -8.03 1.80 -8.43
C PRO A 37 -8.00 0.48 -7.68
N PHE A 38 -6.88 0.07 -7.14
CA PHE A 38 -6.73 -1.23 -6.49
C PHE A 38 -7.44 -1.27 -5.14
N ARG A 39 -7.95 -2.45 -4.80
CA ARG A 39 -8.44 -2.70 -3.45
C ARG A 39 -7.27 -3.02 -2.56
N TYR A 40 -7.22 -2.42 -1.41
CA TYR A 40 -6.12 -2.63 -0.48
C TYR A 40 -6.56 -2.45 0.95
N GLU A 41 -5.70 -2.90 1.85
CA GLU A 41 -5.91 -2.84 3.28
C GLU A 41 -4.60 -2.41 3.92
N ILE A 42 -4.64 -1.43 4.80
CA ILE A 42 -3.44 -1.01 5.53
C ILE A 42 -3.26 -1.94 6.72
N ILE A 43 -2.17 -2.68 6.75
CA ILE A 43 -1.88 -3.61 7.84
C ILE A 43 -0.76 -3.13 8.76
N GLY A 44 -0.09 -2.05 8.40
CA GLY A 44 0.93 -1.45 9.25
C GLY A 44 1.39 -0.12 8.72
N ALA A 45 2.03 0.63 9.57
CA ALA A 45 2.62 1.91 9.20
C ALA A 45 3.76 2.22 10.15
N ARG A 46 4.81 2.84 9.64
CA ARG A 46 5.93 3.30 10.47
C ARG A 46 6.52 4.57 9.88
N LEU A 47 7.23 5.32 10.70
CA LEU A 47 7.94 6.49 10.20
C LEU A 47 9.04 6.06 9.25
N PHE A 48 9.09 6.72 8.12
CA PHE A 48 10.13 6.51 7.13
C PHE A 48 11.18 7.60 7.30
N LYS A 49 12.39 7.20 7.60
CA LYS A 49 13.51 8.12 7.71
C LYS A 49 14.32 8.06 6.43
N GLU A 50 14.33 9.18 5.72
CA GLU A 50 15.17 9.30 4.56
C GLU A 50 16.61 9.55 4.97
N GLY A 51 17.49 8.95 4.25
CA GLY A 51 18.88 9.30 4.31
C GLY A 51 19.63 8.69 5.48
N VAL A 52 20.73 9.26 5.72
CA VAL A 52 21.74 8.96 6.70
C VAL A 52 22.42 7.69 6.57
#